data_cb61491c367fb33798ac1224e9bf094c
#
_entry.id   cb61491c367fb33798ac1224e9bf094c
#
_cell.length_a   1.000
_cell.length_b   1.000
_cell.length_c   1.000
_cell.angle_alpha   90.00
_cell.angle_beta   90.00
_cell.angle_gamma   90.00
#
_symmetry.space_group_name_H-M   'P 1'
#
loop_
_entity.id
_entity.type
_entity.pdbx_description
1 polymer ?
#
loop_
_entity_poly.entity_id
_entity_poly.type
_entity_poly.pdbx_seq_one_letter_code
_entity_poly.pdbx_strand_id
1 'polypeptide(L)'
;MSILSKERIQLNAVASDRSDAIRKAGDLLVKSGCVLPEYVDGMLKRETTMSTYLGSGVAIPHGVYENKEHVLQTGISVLQLPQGVAWDEGGESVYLVIGIAASGDEHVGVLASLAEAVEDEAILNEMVHATDPEVILKHLGKDPES
;
A
#
# COMPACT_ATOMS: atom_id res chain seq x y z
N MET A 1 18.13 -4.09 3.45
CA MET A 1 17.14 -3.41 4.30
C MET A 1 15.74 -3.73 3.81
N SER A 2 14.86 -4.11 4.71
CA SER A 2 13.49 -4.46 4.35
C SER A 2 12.64 -3.23 4.06
N ILE A 3 11.79 -3.32 3.03
CA ILE A 3 10.87 -2.22 2.68
C ILE A 3 9.62 -2.22 3.55
N LEU A 4 9.41 -3.24 4.35
CA LEU A 4 8.24 -3.37 5.21
C LEU A 4 8.66 -3.81 6.61
N SER A 5 7.97 -3.28 7.61
CA SER A 5 8.17 -3.67 9.01
C SER A 5 6.79 -3.80 9.66
N LYS A 6 6.73 -4.47 10.81
CA LYS A 6 5.46 -4.68 11.52
C LYS A 6 4.74 -3.39 11.88
N GLU A 7 5.48 -2.33 12.15
CA GLU A 7 4.89 -1.04 12.52
C GLU A 7 4.13 -0.38 11.35
N ARG A 8 4.37 -0.84 10.13
CA ARG A 8 3.68 -0.34 8.94
C ARG A 8 2.60 -1.29 8.44
N ILE A 9 2.25 -2.29 9.24
CA ILE A 9 1.17 -3.24 8.92
C ILE A 9 0.05 -3.04 9.93
N GLN A 10 -1.15 -2.73 9.43
CA GLN A 10 -2.33 -2.63 10.28
C GLN A 10 -3.35 -3.66 9.83
N LEU A 11 -3.60 -4.64 10.68
CA LEU A 11 -4.59 -5.69 10.44
C LEU A 11 -5.95 -5.27 11.00
N ASN A 12 -6.99 -5.86 10.43
CA ASN A 12 -8.34 -5.68 10.91
C ASN A 12 -8.77 -4.21 10.99
N ALA A 13 -8.38 -3.43 9.97
CA ALA A 13 -8.71 -2.02 9.91
C ALA A 13 -10.08 -1.82 9.26
N VAL A 14 -10.60 -0.61 9.42
CA VAL A 14 -11.88 -0.19 8.81
C VAL A 14 -11.63 1.15 8.14
N ALA A 15 -12.16 1.34 6.95
CA ALA A 15 -12.10 2.61 6.24
C ALA A 15 -13.51 2.97 5.76
N SER A 16 -13.85 4.23 5.84
CA SER A 16 -15.18 4.70 5.45
C SER A 16 -15.34 4.84 3.93
N ASP A 17 -14.23 5.14 3.25
CA ASP A 17 -14.21 5.27 1.79
C ASP A 17 -12.77 5.16 1.29
N ARG A 18 -12.60 5.28 -0.04
CA ARG A 18 -11.30 5.19 -0.68
C ARG A 18 -10.30 6.21 -0.09
N SER A 19 -10.72 7.45 0.06
CA SER A 19 -9.83 8.50 0.58
C SER A 19 -9.38 8.21 1.99
N ASP A 20 -10.28 7.71 2.83
CA ASP A 20 -9.96 7.35 4.21
C ASP A 20 -8.92 6.21 4.23
N ALA A 21 -9.11 5.21 3.35
CA ALA A 21 -8.17 4.09 3.26
C ALA A 21 -6.77 4.57 2.83
N ILE A 22 -6.71 5.45 1.83
CA ILE A 22 -5.43 6.01 1.35
C ILE A 22 -4.76 6.80 2.47
N ARG A 23 -5.53 7.62 3.18
CA ARG A 23 -5.01 8.43 4.27
C ARG A 23 -4.44 7.57 5.38
N LYS A 24 -5.13 6.49 5.75
CA LYS A 24 -4.65 5.57 6.78
C LYS A 24 -3.37 4.84 6.37
N ALA A 25 -3.31 4.38 5.11
CA ALA A 25 -2.09 3.75 4.59
C ALA A 25 -0.93 4.74 4.55
N GLY A 26 -1.22 5.98 4.14
CA GLY A 26 -0.21 7.04 4.13
C GLY A 26 0.29 7.41 5.51
N ASP A 27 -0.62 7.44 6.50
CA ASP A 27 -0.25 7.75 7.87
C ASP A 27 0.73 6.73 8.45
N LEU A 28 0.61 5.47 8.08
CA LEU A 28 1.57 4.45 8.50
C LEU A 28 2.96 4.77 7.97
N LEU A 29 3.05 5.30 6.76
CA LEU A 29 4.32 5.72 6.16
C LEU A 29 4.88 6.95 6.87
N VAL A 30 4.02 7.90 7.23
CA VAL A 30 4.43 9.12 7.95
C VAL A 30 4.98 8.76 9.33
N LYS A 31 4.22 7.96 10.08
CA LYS A 31 4.60 7.59 11.45
C LYS A 31 5.90 6.80 11.53
N SER A 32 6.20 6.04 10.50
CA SER A 32 7.43 5.24 10.46
C SER A 32 8.62 5.98 9.85
N GLY A 33 8.43 7.23 9.44
CA GLY A 33 9.52 8.04 8.91
C GLY A 33 9.86 7.82 7.45
N CYS A 34 8.97 7.17 6.70
CA CYS A 34 9.20 6.95 5.27
C CYS A 34 8.92 8.19 4.44
N VAL A 35 7.93 8.98 4.84
CA VAL A 35 7.51 10.17 4.09
C VAL A 35 7.14 11.31 5.02
N LEU A 36 7.14 12.52 4.46
CA LEU A 36 6.60 13.70 5.12
C LEU A 36 5.08 13.70 4.95
N PRO A 37 4.33 14.36 5.85
CA PRO A 37 2.86 14.40 5.76
C PRO A 37 2.32 14.88 4.41
N GLU A 38 3.02 15.77 3.71
CA GLU A 38 2.61 16.28 2.41
C GLU A 38 2.51 15.18 1.36
N TYR A 39 3.22 14.08 1.54
CA TYR A 39 3.17 12.96 0.61
C TYR A 39 1.77 12.35 0.55
N VAL A 40 1.05 12.32 1.68
CA VAL A 40 -0.30 11.77 1.75
C VAL A 40 -1.26 12.55 0.85
N ASP A 41 -1.10 13.89 0.83
CA ASP A 41 -1.92 14.73 -0.06
C ASP A 41 -1.64 14.38 -1.52
N GLY A 42 -0.37 14.09 -1.84
CA GLY A 42 0.02 13.65 -3.18
C GLY A 42 -0.60 12.31 -3.55
N MET A 43 -0.67 11.39 -2.60
CA MET A 43 -1.31 10.08 -2.83
C MET A 43 -2.79 10.25 -3.16
N LEU A 44 -3.49 11.11 -2.42
CA LEU A 44 -4.91 11.38 -2.64
C LEU A 44 -5.13 12.04 -4.00
N LYS A 45 -4.28 12.99 -4.36
CA LYS A 45 -4.36 13.69 -5.64
C LYS A 45 -4.08 12.74 -6.80
N ARG A 46 -3.07 11.88 -6.66
CA ARG A 46 -2.71 10.89 -7.68
C ARG A 46 -3.88 9.97 -7.99
N GLU A 47 -4.61 9.55 -6.97
CA GLU A 47 -5.75 8.65 -7.13
C GLU A 47 -6.89 9.29 -7.94
N THR A 48 -7.05 10.60 -7.86
CA THR A 48 -8.10 11.31 -8.63
C THR A 48 -7.78 11.34 -10.12
N THR A 49 -6.51 11.21 -10.48
CA THR A 49 -6.08 11.22 -11.88
C THR A 49 -6.26 9.85 -12.52
N MET A 50 -5.85 8.81 -11.81
CA MET A 50 -5.95 7.45 -12.30
C MET A 50 -5.91 6.50 -11.10
N SER A 51 -6.84 5.56 -11.07
CA SER A 51 -6.93 4.60 -9.97
C SER A 51 -5.67 3.76 -9.84
N THR A 52 -5.28 3.49 -8.59
CA THR A 52 -4.17 2.59 -8.30
C THR A 52 -4.66 1.16 -8.01
N TYR A 53 -5.91 0.87 -8.34
CA TYR A 53 -6.48 -0.47 -8.16
C TYR A 53 -5.80 -1.47 -9.10
N LEU A 54 -5.25 -2.55 -8.53
CA LEU A 54 -4.57 -3.60 -9.30
C LEU A 54 -5.48 -4.72 -9.76
N GLY A 55 -6.64 -4.85 -9.13
CA GLY A 55 -7.51 -6.01 -9.32
C GLY A 55 -7.43 -6.92 -8.10
N SER A 56 -8.32 -7.90 -8.05
CA SER A 56 -8.35 -8.91 -6.98
C SER A 56 -8.46 -8.35 -5.57
N GLY A 57 -9.04 -7.14 -5.44
CA GLY A 57 -9.23 -6.52 -4.14
C GLY A 57 -8.00 -5.82 -3.56
N VAL A 58 -7.03 -5.49 -4.41
CA VAL A 58 -5.78 -4.83 -3.99
C VAL A 58 -5.62 -3.47 -4.66
N ALA A 59 -5.25 -2.46 -3.88
CA ALA A 59 -4.89 -1.15 -4.42
C ALA A 59 -3.51 -0.76 -3.88
N ILE A 60 -2.77 0.00 -4.68
CA ILE A 60 -1.39 0.40 -4.35
C ILE A 60 -1.20 1.92 -4.44
N PRO A 61 -1.87 2.69 -3.58
CA PRO A 61 -1.74 4.15 -3.63
C PRO A 61 -0.29 4.61 -3.42
N HIS A 62 0.09 5.61 -4.19
CA HIS A 62 1.45 6.17 -4.14
C HIS A 62 1.38 7.62 -4.61
N GLY A 63 2.44 8.39 -4.37
CA GLY A 63 2.50 9.78 -4.80
C GLY A 63 2.89 9.91 -6.28
N VAL A 64 2.95 11.14 -6.75
CA VAL A 64 3.41 11.45 -8.11
C VAL A 64 4.87 11.90 -8.07
N TYR A 65 5.48 12.06 -9.24
CA TYR A 65 6.89 12.48 -9.35
C TYR A 65 7.18 13.76 -8.55
N GLU A 66 6.25 14.70 -8.55
CA GLU A 66 6.39 15.97 -7.84
C GLU A 66 6.52 15.77 -6.31
N ASN A 67 6.11 14.62 -5.82
CA ASN A 67 6.19 14.31 -4.39
C ASN A 67 7.51 13.63 -3.97
N LYS A 68 8.45 13.46 -4.89
CA LYS A 68 9.71 12.77 -4.60
C LYS A 68 10.48 13.38 -3.43
N GLU A 69 10.37 14.69 -3.25
CA GLU A 69 11.03 15.40 -2.16
C GLU A 69 10.46 15.04 -0.79
N HIS A 70 9.25 14.50 -0.77
CA HIS A 70 8.59 14.13 0.47
C HIS A 70 8.90 12.69 0.88
N VAL A 71 9.63 11.95 0.05
CA VAL A 71 10.03 10.58 0.37
C VAL A 71 11.37 10.62 1.08
N LEU A 72 11.39 10.14 2.32
CA LEU A 72 12.58 10.13 3.16
C LEU A 72 13.34 8.81 3.04
N GLN A 73 12.60 7.71 2.86
CA GLN A 73 13.19 6.41 2.60
C GLN A 73 12.16 5.54 1.90
N THR A 74 12.65 4.60 1.09
CA THR A 74 11.78 3.66 0.39
C THR A 74 11.13 2.70 1.39
N GLY A 75 9.83 2.52 1.25
CA GLY A 75 9.10 1.59 2.11
C GLY A 75 7.68 1.44 1.66
N ILE A 76 7.01 0.45 2.21
CA ILE A 76 5.59 0.25 1.97
C ILE A 76 4.85 0.11 3.29
N SER A 77 3.55 0.39 3.25
CA SER A 77 2.65 0.13 4.36
C SER A 77 1.56 -0.81 3.87
N VAL A 78 0.95 -1.56 4.79
CA VAL A 78 -0.12 -2.48 4.43
C VAL A 78 -1.29 -2.26 5.37
N LEU A 79 -2.45 -1.97 4.79
CA LEU A 79 -3.70 -1.80 5.52
C LEU A 79 -4.64 -2.92 5.11
N GLN A 80 -4.98 -3.79 6.05
CA GLN A 80 -5.89 -4.90 5.81
C GLN A 80 -7.31 -4.47 6.19
N LEU A 81 -8.25 -4.63 5.26
CA LEU A 81 -9.64 -4.25 5.44
C LEU A 81 -10.53 -5.49 5.25
N PRO A 82 -10.74 -6.28 6.31
CA PRO A 82 -11.50 -7.53 6.18
C PRO A 82 -12.92 -7.34 5.63
N GLN A 83 -13.53 -6.19 5.90
CA GLN A 83 -14.87 -5.89 5.40
C GLN A 83 -14.85 -5.19 4.04
N GLY A 84 -13.66 -4.82 3.58
CA GLY A 84 -13.51 -4.14 2.31
C GLY A 84 -13.93 -2.68 2.31
N VAL A 85 -13.58 -1.99 1.24
CA VAL A 85 -14.01 -0.61 1.01
C VAL A 85 -14.22 -0.43 -0.49
N ALA A 86 -15.29 0.26 -0.87
CA ALA A 86 -15.56 0.53 -2.27
C ALA A 86 -14.48 1.47 -2.80
N TRP A 87 -13.85 1.10 -3.91
CA TRP A 87 -12.75 1.88 -4.46
C TRP A 87 -13.19 2.83 -5.56
N ASP A 88 -13.99 2.35 -6.52
CA ASP A 88 -14.53 3.16 -7.60
C ASP A 88 -16.05 3.13 -7.57
N GLU A 89 -16.71 4.11 -8.20
CA GLU A 89 -18.15 4.15 -8.30
C GLU A 89 -18.67 2.89 -9.00
N GLY A 90 -19.54 2.16 -8.31
CA GLY A 90 -20.07 0.90 -8.81
C GLY A 90 -19.01 -0.16 -8.97
N GLY A 91 -17.84 0.10 -8.42
CA GLY A 91 -16.68 -0.74 -8.58
C GLY A 91 -16.50 -1.78 -7.51
N GLU A 92 -15.35 -2.39 -7.56
CA GLU A 92 -15.02 -3.49 -6.70
C GLU A 92 -14.53 -3.05 -5.33
N SER A 93 -14.69 -3.92 -4.34
CA SER A 93 -14.19 -3.66 -3.00
C SER A 93 -12.70 -3.98 -2.92
N VAL A 94 -12.00 -3.19 -2.12
CA VAL A 94 -10.59 -3.40 -1.83
C VAL A 94 -10.46 -3.91 -0.40
N TYR A 95 -9.69 -4.97 -0.23
CA TYR A 95 -9.44 -5.62 1.05
C TYR A 95 -8.01 -5.44 1.53
N LEU A 96 -7.12 -5.02 0.64
CA LEU A 96 -5.72 -4.82 0.96
C LEU A 96 -5.22 -3.55 0.28
N VAL A 97 -4.79 -2.58 1.07
CA VAL A 97 -4.26 -1.32 0.57
C VAL A 97 -2.78 -1.26 0.90
N ILE A 98 -1.93 -1.18 -0.12
CA ILE A 98 -0.49 -1.14 0.05
C ILE A 98 0.00 0.26 -0.34
N GLY A 99 0.31 1.07 0.66
CA GLY A 99 0.86 2.40 0.41
C GLY A 99 2.33 2.29 0.02
N ILE A 100 2.74 3.03 -0.99
CA ILE A 100 4.11 2.94 -1.53
C ILE A 100 4.83 4.27 -1.41
N ALA A 101 5.99 4.26 -0.77
CA ALA A 101 6.91 5.39 -0.70
C ALA A 101 8.19 4.99 -1.42
N ALA A 102 8.42 5.54 -2.60
CA ALA A 102 9.63 5.25 -3.37
C ALA A 102 9.88 6.38 -4.36
N SER A 103 11.11 6.56 -4.75
CA SER A 103 11.48 7.57 -5.73
C SER A 103 12.41 6.96 -6.78
N GLY A 104 12.33 7.50 -8.00
CA GLY A 104 13.21 7.08 -9.08
C GLY A 104 13.02 5.62 -9.46
N ASP A 105 14.15 4.96 -9.70
CA ASP A 105 14.16 3.57 -10.16
C ASP A 105 13.59 2.58 -9.15
N GLU A 106 13.67 2.92 -7.86
CA GLU A 106 13.14 2.07 -6.81
C GLU A 106 11.64 1.87 -6.93
N HIS A 107 10.93 2.91 -7.40
CA HIS A 107 9.49 2.86 -7.59
C HIS A 107 9.09 1.70 -8.53
N VAL A 108 9.79 1.58 -9.65
CA VAL A 108 9.50 0.54 -10.63
C VAL A 108 9.70 -0.85 -10.04
N GLY A 109 10.81 -1.04 -9.31
CA GLY A 109 11.11 -2.33 -8.68
C GLY A 109 10.09 -2.73 -7.64
N VAL A 110 9.66 -1.77 -6.82
CA VAL A 110 8.67 -2.03 -5.78
C VAL A 110 7.33 -2.41 -6.41
N LEU A 111 6.89 -1.65 -7.43
CA LEU A 111 5.63 -1.94 -8.12
C LEU A 111 5.63 -3.32 -8.76
N ALA A 112 6.73 -3.68 -9.43
CA ALA A 112 6.84 -4.99 -10.08
C ALA A 112 6.80 -6.13 -9.06
N SER A 113 7.50 -5.98 -7.95
CA SER A 113 7.54 -6.98 -6.89
C SER A 113 6.16 -7.19 -6.27
N LEU A 114 5.43 -6.09 -6.00
CA LEU A 114 4.09 -6.17 -5.41
C LEU A 114 3.10 -6.79 -6.38
N ALA A 115 3.14 -6.40 -7.65
CA ALA A 115 2.24 -6.95 -8.66
C ALA A 115 2.43 -8.47 -8.77
N GLU A 116 3.67 -8.93 -8.75
CA GLU A 116 3.97 -10.36 -8.81
C GLU A 116 3.42 -11.11 -7.60
N ALA A 117 3.58 -10.54 -6.40
CA ALA A 117 3.10 -11.18 -5.18
C ALA A 117 1.57 -11.31 -5.16
N VAL A 118 0.85 -10.30 -5.61
CA VAL A 118 -0.62 -10.33 -5.56
C VAL A 118 -1.27 -11.12 -6.71
N GLU A 119 -0.49 -11.53 -7.71
CA GLU A 119 -1.00 -12.40 -8.76
C GLU A 119 -1.26 -13.83 -8.26
N ASP A 120 -0.59 -14.22 -7.19
CA ASP A 120 -0.80 -15.54 -6.59
C ASP A 120 -2.02 -15.48 -5.67
N GLU A 121 -3.11 -16.09 -6.11
CA GLU A 121 -4.37 -16.07 -5.36
C GLU A 121 -4.26 -16.70 -3.97
N ALA A 122 -3.45 -17.72 -3.80
CA ALA A 122 -3.27 -18.37 -2.51
C ALA A 122 -2.55 -17.44 -1.53
N ILE A 123 -1.51 -16.75 -2.00
CA ILE A 123 -0.78 -15.79 -1.18
C ILE A 123 -1.68 -14.61 -0.81
N LEU A 124 -2.41 -14.10 -1.79
CA LEU A 124 -3.32 -12.97 -1.56
C LEU A 124 -4.40 -13.32 -0.54
N ASN A 125 -5.01 -14.49 -0.70
CA ASN A 125 -6.05 -14.94 0.23
C ASN A 125 -5.50 -15.09 1.64
N GLU A 126 -4.27 -15.58 1.76
CA GLU A 126 -3.59 -15.72 3.05
C GLU A 126 -3.40 -14.36 3.72
N MET A 127 -2.97 -13.36 2.94
CA MET A 127 -2.76 -12.01 3.48
C MET A 127 -4.06 -11.31 3.86
N VAL A 128 -5.10 -11.46 3.06
CA VAL A 128 -6.40 -10.83 3.33
C VAL A 128 -7.04 -11.38 4.60
N HIS A 129 -6.78 -12.63 4.93
CA HIS A 129 -7.33 -13.29 6.11
C HIS A 129 -6.33 -13.42 7.26
N ALA A 130 -5.16 -12.83 7.14
CA ALA A 130 -4.13 -12.95 8.16
C ALA A 130 -4.57 -12.35 9.50
N THR A 131 -4.18 -13.03 10.58
CA THR A 131 -4.41 -12.54 11.94
C THR A 131 -3.09 -12.20 12.63
N ASP A 132 -1.97 -12.39 11.92
CA ASP A 132 -0.62 -12.11 12.40
C ASP A 132 0.13 -11.33 11.32
N PRO A 133 0.72 -10.17 11.67
CA PRO A 133 1.47 -9.36 10.68
C PRO A 133 2.63 -10.11 10.03
N GLU A 134 3.15 -11.15 10.70
CA GLU A 134 4.23 -11.97 10.13
C GLU A 134 3.84 -12.60 8.79
N VAL A 135 2.58 -12.92 8.59
CA VAL A 135 2.10 -13.50 7.34
C VAL A 135 2.33 -12.52 6.19
N ILE A 136 1.97 -11.27 6.41
CA ILE A 136 2.13 -10.23 5.40
C ILE A 136 3.62 -9.89 5.22
N LEU A 137 4.35 -9.80 6.31
CA LEU A 137 5.78 -9.50 6.28
C LEU A 137 6.55 -10.56 5.49
N LYS A 138 6.17 -11.82 5.66
CA LYS A 138 6.79 -12.93 4.95
C LYS A 138 6.66 -12.80 3.43
N HIS A 139 5.51 -12.33 2.95
CA HIS A 139 5.24 -12.23 1.52
C HIS A 139 5.68 -10.89 0.90
N LEU A 140 5.57 -9.80 1.63
CA LEU A 140 5.83 -8.46 1.08
C LEU A 140 7.07 -7.77 1.66
N GLY A 141 7.70 -8.35 2.66
CA GLY A 141 8.83 -7.73 3.34
C GLY A 141 10.18 -7.86 2.64
N LYS A 142 10.22 -8.58 1.52
CA LYS A 142 11.47 -8.79 0.79
C LYS A 142 11.82 -7.58 -0.05
N ASP A 143 13.12 -7.27 -0.11
CA ASP A 143 13.58 -6.21 -1.00
C ASP A 143 13.38 -6.64 -2.46
N PRO A 144 13.07 -5.68 -3.36
CA PRO A 144 12.84 -6.00 -4.77
C PRO A 144 14.01 -6.67 -5.46
N GLU A 145 15.22 -6.53 -4.92
CA GLU A 145 16.44 -7.08 -5.49
C GLU A 145 16.80 -8.44 -4.93
N SER A 146 16.02 -8.96 -4.00
CA SER A 146 16.30 -10.25 -3.36
C SER A 146 15.73 -11.42 -4.15
#